data_c9da4294beb52d0a029c19fdf613fb15
#
_entry.id   c9da4294beb52d0a029c19fdf613fb15
#
_cell.length_a   1.000
_cell.length_b   1.000
_cell.length_c   1.000
_cell.angle_alpha   90.00
_cell.angle_beta   90.00
_cell.angle_gamma   90.00
#
_symmetry.space_group_name_H-M   'P 1'
#
loop_
_entity.id
_entity.type
_entity.pdbx_description
1 polymer ?
#
loop_
_entity_poly.entity_id
_entity_poly.type
_entity_poly.pdbx_seq_one_letter_code
_entity_poly.pdbx_strand_id
1 'polypeptide(L)'
;MMSGKILIIKTGNTLPSLLDENEDFEDWFIRGTGLEANRFVCCAVDKGESLPAIDEVVAAIVTGSPAYVTDLAPWNEVSAVYLRLLHRQQKPILGVCYGHQLLAWAFGGVVGFHPGGREIGTIDVELTSEAASDVLFAKMPKQFSAQASHQQ
;
A
#
# COMPACT_ATOMS: atom_id res chain seq x y z
N MET A 1 21.47 2.38 15.62
CA MET A 1 20.13 1.75 15.52
C MET A 1 19.21 2.72 14.78
N MET A 2 18.55 2.28 13.73
CA MET A 2 17.56 3.12 13.04
C MET A 2 16.35 3.30 13.96
N SER A 3 16.17 4.49 14.49
CA SER A 3 15.13 4.82 15.47
C SER A 3 13.83 5.30 14.81
N GLY A 4 13.48 4.78 13.63
CA GLY A 4 12.27 5.17 12.93
C GLY A 4 11.19 4.08 12.95
N LYS A 5 9.97 4.45 12.62
CA LYS A 5 8.80 3.56 12.52
C LYS A 5 8.55 3.13 11.08
N ILE A 6 7.91 1.99 10.93
CA ILE A 6 7.27 1.61 9.66
C ILE A 6 5.90 2.29 9.64
N LEU A 7 5.67 3.15 8.65
CA LEU A 7 4.40 3.84 8.50
C LEU A 7 3.41 2.96 7.73
N ILE A 8 2.21 2.81 8.26
CA ILE A 8 1.07 2.29 7.52
C ILE A 8 0.20 3.49 7.12
N ILE A 9 0.18 3.80 5.83
CA ILE A 9 -0.74 4.79 5.26
C ILE A 9 -2.04 4.06 4.99
N LYS A 10 -3.01 4.26 5.88
CA LYS A 10 -4.33 3.65 5.79
C LYS A 10 -5.23 4.51 4.91
N THR A 11 -5.72 3.92 3.83
CA THR A 11 -6.50 4.59 2.79
C THR A 11 -7.98 4.17 2.79
N GLY A 12 -8.38 3.42 3.78
CA GLY A 12 -9.74 2.94 3.98
C GLY A 12 -9.80 1.78 4.96
N ASN A 13 -10.98 1.25 5.16
CA ASN A 13 -11.22 0.11 6.02
C ASN A 13 -11.60 -1.13 5.18
N THR A 14 -11.41 -2.30 5.77
CA THR A 14 -11.90 -3.57 5.23
C THR A 14 -13.44 -3.64 5.29
N LEU A 15 -14.00 -4.79 4.95
CA LEU A 15 -15.45 -5.02 4.99
C LEU A 15 -15.99 -4.86 6.42
N PRO A 16 -17.19 -4.27 6.60
CA PRO A 16 -17.78 -4.09 7.93
C PRO A 16 -17.86 -5.37 8.77
N SER A 17 -18.15 -6.51 8.13
CA SER A 17 -18.20 -7.80 8.82
C SER A 17 -16.88 -8.24 9.44
N LEU A 18 -15.74 -7.81 8.86
CA LEU A 18 -14.40 -8.12 9.39
C LEU A 18 -13.98 -7.12 10.46
N LEU A 19 -14.45 -5.87 10.37
CA LEU A 19 -14.26 -4.87 11.44
C LEU A 19 -14.96 -5.29 12.75
N ASP A 20 -16.09 -5.99 12.65
CA ASP A 20 -16.80 -6.52 13.81
C ASP A 20 -15.97 -7.57 14.57
N GLU A 21 -14.98 -8.19 13.93
CA GLU A 21 -13.99 -9.08 14.53
C GLU A 21 -12.79 -8.34 15.12
N ASN A 22 -12.83 -7.00 15.13
CA ASN A 22 -11.75 -6.10 15.57
C ASN A 22 -10.44 -6.26 14.80
N GLU A 23 -10.51 -6.57 13.52
CA GLU A 23 -9.36 -6.61 12.62
C GLU A 23 -9.57 -5.71 11.39
N ASP A 24 -8.51 -5.00 10.99
CA ASP A 24 -8.49 -4.22 9.75
C ASP A 24 -7.16 -4.41 9.01
N PHE A 25 -6.97 -3.73 7.91
CA PHE A 25 -5.80 -3.85 7.05
C PHE A 25 -4.48 -3.72 7.81
N GLU A 26 -4.36 -2.74 8.69
CA GLU A 26 -3.14 -2.52 9.49
C GLU A 26 -2.76 -3.72 10.34
N ASP A 27 -3.75 -4.38 10.96
CA ASP A 27 -3.52 -5.55 11.80
C ASP A 27 -2.97 -6.73 11.00
N TRP A 28 -3.49 -6.91 9.78
CA TRP A 28 -3.01 -7.96 8.88
C TRP A 28 -1.59 -7.70 8.40
N PHE A 29 -1.22 -6.45 8.08
CA PHE A 29 0.15 -6.10 7.71
C PHE A 29 1.11 -6.31 8.89
N ILE A 30 0.78 -5.82 10.08
CA ILE A 30 1.60 -6.00 11.28
C ILE A 30 1.84 -7.49 11.53
N ARG A 31 0.77 -8.29 11.56
CA ARG A 31 0.86 -9.74 11.75
C ARG A 31 1.67 -10.43 10.65
N GLY A 32 1.44 -10.05 9.40
CA GLY A 32 2.13 -10.65 8.25
C GLY A 32 3.62 -10.39 8.21
N THR A 33 4.10 -9.27 8.76
CA THR A 33 5.55 -8.98 8.86
C THR A 33 6.24 -9.75 9.97
N GLY A 34 5.52 -10.23 10.97
CA GLY A 34 6.08 -10.85 12.18
C GLY A 34 6.86 -9.90 13.08
N LEU A 35 6.75 -8.58 12.86
CA LEU A 35 7.40 -7.56 13.69
C LEU A 35 6.48 -7.13 14.84
N GLU A 36 7.11 -6.63 15.92
CA GLU A 36 6.38 -6.07 17.05
C GLU A 36 5.54 -4.85 16.63
N ALA A 37 4.30 -4.76 17.12
CA ALA A 37 3.38 -3.67 16.79
C ALA A 37 3.93 -2.28 17.10
N ASN A 38 4.78 -2.16 18.13
CA ASN A 38 5.43 -0.90 18.49
C ASN A 38 6.41 -0.39 17.43
N ARG A 39 6.76 -1.18 16.42
CA ARG A 39 7.58 -0.76 15.27
C ARG A 39 6.78 0.01 14.23
N PHE A 40 5.47 0.03 14.34
CA PHE A 40 4.58 0.66 13.37
C PHE A 40 3.96 1.95 13.92
N VAL A 41 3.59 2.81 13.00
CA VAL A 41 2.66 3.93 13.19
C VAL A 41 1.64 3.86 12.06
N CYS A 42 0.35 3.93 12.38
CA CYS A 42 -0.73 3.93 11.40
C CYS A 42 -1.32 5.34 11.30
N CYS A 43 -1.54 5.82 10.08
CA CYS A 43 -2.18 7.10 9.81
C CYS A 43 -3.33 6.89 8.81
N ALA A 44 -4.55 7.13 9.25
CA ALA A 44 -5.77 7.05 8.45
C ALA A 44 -5.96 8.36 7.66
N VAL A 45 -5.33 8.43 6.49
CA VAL A 45 -5.35 9.64 5.64
C VAL A 45 -6.74 9.91 5.07
N ASP A 46 -7.54 8.87 4.85
CA ASP A 46 -8.94 8.96 4.46
C ASP A 46 -9.83 9.65 5.52
N LYS A 47 -9.38 9.65 6.78
CA LYS A 47 -10.03 10.35 7.90
C LYS A 47 -9.38 11.69 8.24
N GLY A 48 -8.40 12.12 7.45
CA GLY A 48 -7.71 13.40 7.63
C GLY A 48 -6.59 13.39 8.67
N GLU A 49 -6.12 12.21 9.08
CA GLU A 49 -4.94 12.13 9.96
C GLU A 49 -3.68 12.59 9.23
N SER A 50 -2.84 13.31 9.96
CA SER A 50 -1.59 13.85 9.42
C SER A 50 -0.51 12.79 9.36
N LEU A 51 0.23 12.77 8.26
CA LEU A 51 1.40 11.91 8.11
C LEU A 51 2.56 12.40 9.00
N PRO A 52 3.37 11.51 9.59
CA PRO A 52 4.50 11.88 10.43
C PRO A 52 5.60 12.57 9.64
N ALA A 53 6.56 13.15 10.34
CA ALA A 53 7.75 13.70 9.69
C ALA A 53 8.53 12.59 8.96
N ILE A 54 9.06 12.91 7.78
CA ILE A 54 9.77 11.92 6.93
C ILE A 54 10.92 11.24 7.70
N ASP A 55 11.63 11.97 8.53
CA ASP A 55 12.80 11.45 9.27
C ASP A 55 12.41 10.43 10.35
N GLU A 56 11.15 10.41 10.78
CA GLU A 56 10.61 9.44 11.74
C GLU A 56 10.24 8.11 11.10
N VAL A 57 10.22 8.04 9.77
CA VAL A 57 9.79 6.87 8.99
C VAL A 57 10.98 6.16 8.37
N VAL A 58 11.06 4.86 8.51
CA VAL A 58 12.11 4.02 7.88
C VAL A 58 11.60 3.25 6.66
N ALA A 59 10.32 2.98 6.60
CA ALA A 59 9.64 2.32 5.48
C ALA A 59 8.16 2.65 5.52
N ALA A 60 7.43 2.45 4.43
CA ALA A 60 5.99 2.66 4.38
C ALA A 60 5.25 1.50 3.71
N ILE A 61 4.04 1.23 4.18
CA ILE A 61 3.06 0.34 3.56
C ILE A 61 1.82 1.19 3.27
N VAL A 62 1.31 1.14 2.04
CA VAL A 62 0.03 1.77 1.67
C VAL A 62 -1.02 0.68 1.50
N THR A 63 -2.12 0.80 2.24
CA THR A 63 -3.15 -0.24 2.29
C THR A 63 -4.06 -0.24 1.06
N GLY A 64 -4.92 -1.24 0.96
CA GLY A 64 -6.09 -1.23 0.10
C GLY A 64 -7.15 -0.21 0.57
N SER A 65 -8.11 0.06 -0.31
CA SER A 65 -9.23 0.97 -0.05
C SER A 65 -10.46 0.53 -0.86
N PRO A 66 -11.68 0.77 -0.38
CA PRO A 66 -12.88 0.69 -1.20
C PRO A 66 -13.02 1.88 -2.17
N ALA A 67 -12.22 2.95 -2.02
CA ALA A 67 -12.21 4.12 -2.89
C ALA A 67 -11.46 3.83 -4.21
N TYR A 68 -11.60 4.74 -5.17
CA TYR A 68 -10.86 4.70 -6.44
C TYR A 68 -9.85 5.85 -6.51
N VAL A 69 -8.66 5.59 -7.05
CA VAL A 69 -7.65 6.64 -7.25
C VAL A 69 -8.17 7.72 -8.18
N THR A 70 -8.98 7.34 -9.16
CA THR A 70 -9.62 8.26 -10.12
C THR A 70 -10.68 9.19 -9.50
N ASP A 71 -11.10 8.95 -8.26
CA ASP A 71 -11.99 9.87 -7.53
C ASP A 71 -11.28 11.17 -7.12
N LEU A 72 -9.95 11.19 -7.21
CA LEU A 72 -9.09 12.34 -6.90
C LEU A 72 -9.36 12.93 -5.51
N ALA A 73 -9.58 12.07 -4.52
CA ALA A 73 -9.81 12.50 -3.16
C ALA A 73 -8.65 13.41 -2.67
N PRO A 74 -8.91 14.45 -1.86
CA PRO A 74 -7.87 15.40 -1.42
C PRO A 74 -6.66 14.73 -0.76
N TRP A 75 -6.87 13.64 -0.04
CA TRP A 75 -5.80 12.88 0.60
C TRP A 75 -4.94 12.08 -0.39
N ASN A 76 -5.39 11.87 -1.64
CA ASN A 76 -4.56 11.24 -2.68
C ASN A 76 -3.33 12.09 -3.00
N GLU A 77 -3.50 13.40 -3.25
CA GLU A 77 -2.36 14.27 -3.57
C GLU A 77 -1.41 14.42 -2.38
N VAL A 78 -1.94 14.58 -1.18
CA VAL A 78 -1.12 14.63 0.04
C VAL A 78 -0.28 13.38 0.18
N SER A 79 -0.90 12.21 0.03
CA SER A 79 -0.21 10.92 0.09
C SER A 79 0.80 10.77 -1.04
N ALA A 80 0.47 11.15 -2.27
CA ALA A 80 1.38 11.07 -3.41
C ALA A 80 2.63 11.95 -3.24
N VAL A 81 2.45 13.18 -2.74
CA VAL A 81 3.59 14.05 -2.39
C VAL A 81 4.49 13.37 -1.35
N TYR A 82 3.90 12.80 -0.31
CA TYR A 82 4.63 12.13 0.74
C TYR A 82 5.38 10.88 0.23
N LEU A 83 4.75 10.07 -0.62
CA LEU A 83 5.36 8.90 -1.25
C LEU A 83 6.56 9.29 -2.11
N ARG A 84 6.45 10.39 -2.87
CA ARG A 84 7.58 10.94 -3.65
C ARG A 84 8.74 11.39 -2.75
N LEU A 85 8.46 11.95 -1.57
CA LEU A 85 9.48 12.32 -0.59
C LEU A 85 10.17 11.10 0.01
N LEU A 86 9.43 10.06 0.39
CA LEU A 86 9.98 8.79 0.87
C LEU A 86 10.93 8.18 -0.19
N HIS A 87 10.47 8.14 -1.44
CA HIS A 87 11.28 7.61 -2.55
C HIS A 87 12.59 8.39 -2.74
N ARG A 88 12.54 9.73 -2.71
CA ARG A 88 13.76 10.56 -2.81
C ARG A 88 14.76 10.27 -1.70
N GLN A 89 14.31 9.88 -0.53
CA GLN A 89 15.13 9.44 0.58
C GLN A 89 15.44 7.94 0.57
N GLN A 90 15.15 7.26 -0.53
CA GLN A 90 15.40 5.83 -0.73
C GLN A 90 14.79 4.94 0.35
N LYS A 91 13.67 5.36 0.94
CA LYS A 91 12.93 4.56 1.93
C LYS A 91 12.04 3.55 1.20
N PRO A 92 12.07 2.26 1.60
CA PRO A 92 11.23 1.23 0.98
C PRO A 92 9.73 1.55 1.12
N ILE A 93 8.98 1.30 0.05
CA ILE A 93 7.54 1.51 0.02
C ILE A 93 6.88 0.26 -0.59
N LEU A 94 5.88 -0.28 0.10
CA LEU A 94 5.02 -1.34 -0.41
C LEU A 94 3.61 -0.78 -0.60
N GLY A 95 3.07 -0.85 -1.82
CA GLY A 95 1.67 -0.55 -2.11
C GLY A 95 0.88 -1.82 -2.40
N VAL A 96 -0.26 -1.99 -1.77
CA VAL A 96 -1.14 -3.14 -1.98
C VAL A 96 -2.51 -2.67 -2.45
N CYS A 97 -3.01 -3.26 -3.56
CA CYS A 97 -4.29 -2.93 -4.17
C CYS A 97 -4.37 -1.43 -4.48
N TYR A 98 -5.25 -0.68 -3.82
CA TYR A 98 -5.32 0.78 -3.92
C TYR A 98 -3.95 1.45 -3.71
N GLY A 99 -3.16 0.97 -2.75
CA GLY A 99 -1.81 1.49 -2.50
C GLY A 99 -0.86 1.30 -3.69
N HIS A 100 -0.97 0.20 -4.43
CA HIS A 100 -0.24 -0.01 -5.68
C HIS A 100 -0.68 0.99 -6.77
N GLN A 101 -1.99 1.18 -6.92
CA GLN A 101 -2.56 2.13 -7.86
C GLN A 101 -2.14 3.57 -7.52
N LEU A 102 -2.19 3.94 -6.23
CA LEU A 102 -1.76 5.26 -5.76
C LEU A 102 -0.26 5.49 -6.00
N LEU A 103 0.59 4.48 -5.82
CA LEU A 103 2.01 4.55 -6.19
C LEU A 103 2.19 4.79 -7.68
N ALA A 104 1.51 4.02 -8.54
CA ALA A 104 1.57 4.21 -9.98
C ALA A 104 1.19 5.64 -10.36
N TRP A 105 0.08 6.14 -9.83
CA TRP A 105 -0.39 7.52 -10.06
C TRP A 105 0.60 8.57 -9.53
N ALA A 106 1.14 8.38 -8.32
CA ALA A 106 2.10 9.30 -7.70
C ALA A 106 3.37 9.49 -8.53
N PHE A 107 3.77 8.47 -9.29
CA PHE A 107 4.97 8.50 -10.15
C PHE A 107 4.65 8.71 -11.64
N GLY A 108 3.45 9.20 -11.97
CA GLY A 108 3.06 9.58 -13.33
C GLY A 108 2.53 8.45 -14.18
N GLY A 109 2.22 7.29 -13.58
CA GLY A 109 1.52 6.21 -14.25
C GLY A 109 0.04 6.53 -14.46
N VAL A 110 -0.61 5.75 -15.30
CA VAL A 110 -2.04 5.86 -15.60
C VAL A 110 -2.80 4.80 -14.81
N VAL A 111 -3.81 5.22 -14.08
CA VAL A 111 -4.75 4.36 -13.36
C VAL A 111 -6.14 4.55 -13.94
N GLY A 112 -6.84 3.47 -14.18
CA GLY A 112 -8.20 3.51 -14.75
C GLY A 112 -8.94 2.21 -14.52
N PHE A 113 -10.22 2.21 -14.86
CA PHE A 113 -11.05 1.03 -14.73
C PHE A 113 -10.62 -0.09 -15.67
N HIS A 114 -10.58 -1.31 -15.14
CA HIS A 114 -10.27 -2.50 -15.92
C HIS A 114 -11.35 -2.73 -16.99
N PRO A 115 -10.97 -2.89 -18.28
CA PRO A 115 -11.96 -3.04 -19.38
C PRO A 115 -12.91 -4.22 -19.21
N GLY A 116 -12.46 -5.30 -18.55
CA GLY A 116 -13.25 -6.50 -18.25
C GLY A 116 -14.13 -6.37 -17.01
N GLY A 117 -14.15 -5.22 -16.35
CA GLY A 117 -14.88 -5.00 -15.09
C GLY A 117 -14.07 -5.46 -13.87
N ARG A 118 -14.77 -5.77 -12.78
CA ARG A 118 -14.13 -6.18 -11.54
C ARG A 118 -13.44 -7.54 -11.66
N GLU A 119 -12.19 -7.61 -11.27
CA GLU A 119 -11.44 -8.86 -11.13
C GLU A 119 -11.48 -9.32 -9.67
N ILE A 120 -12.00 -10.54 -9.44
CA ILE A 120 -12.08 -11.14 -8.10
C ILE A 120 -11.64 -12.60 -8.20
N GLY A 121 -10.79 -13.03 -7.29
CA GLY A 121 -10.38 -14.44 -7.15
C GLY A 121 -8.88 -14.63 -7.23
N THR A 122 -8.49 -15.86 -7.52
CA THR A 122 -7.09 -16.23 -7.68
C THR A 122 -6.62 -15.85 -9.08
N ILE A 123 -5.54 -15.09 -9.15
CA ILE A 123 -4.86 -14.70 -10.38
C ILE A 123 -3.43 -15.20 -10.41
N ASP A 124 -2.88 -15.39 -11.60
CA ASP A 124 -1.47 -15.66 -11.78
C ASP A 124 -0.70 -14.38 -12.00
N VAL A 125 0.33 -14.18 -11.19
CA VAL A 125 1.24 -13.03 -11.27
C VAL A 125 2.54 -13.48 -11.89
N GLU A 126 3.00 -12.74 -12.91
CA GLU A 126 4.32 -12.91 -13.51
C GLU A 126 5.16 -11.68 -13.21
N LEU A 127 6.33 -11.90 -12.59
CA LEU A 127 7.28 -10.83 -12.29
C LEU A 127 8.03 -10.41 -13.56
N THR A 128 8.16 -9.11 -13.74
CA THR A 128 8.98 -8.53 -14.82
C THR A 128 10.48 -8.65 -14.52
N SER A 129 11.33 -8.33 -15.48
CA SER A 129 12.79 -8.36 -15.30
C SER A 129 13.28 -7.41 -14.19
N GLU A 130 12.57 -6.33 -13.96
CA GLU A 130 12.89 -5.31 -12.94
C GLU A 130 12.79 -5.87 -11.52
N ALA A 131 11.97 -6.89 -11.30
CA ALA A 131 11.84 -7.55 -10.00
C ALA A 131 13.17 -8.12 -9.49
N ALA A 132 14.12 -8.46 -10.37
CA ALA A 132 15.44 -8.96 -9.98
C ALA A 132 16.26 -7.94 -9.18
N SER A 133 16.01 -6.65 -9.35
CA SER A 133 16.66 -5.55 -8.62
C SER A 133 15.79 -4.98 -7.49
N ASP A 134 14.56 -5.45 -7.34
CA ASP A 134 13.64 -5.02 -6.29
C ASP A 134 13.89 -5.78 -4.99
N VAL A 135 14.03 -5.06 -3.87
CA VAL A 135 14.37 -5.68 -2.57
C VAL A 135 13.28 -6.60 -2.02
N LEU A 136 12.02 -6.40 -2.41
CA LEU A 136 10.89 -7.22 -1.99
C LEU A 136 10.71 -8.44 -2.91
N PHE A 137 10.84 -8.25 -4.22
CA PHE A 137 10.50 -9.25 -5.21
C PHE A 137 11.68 -10.09 -5.71
N ALA A 138 12.94 -9.65 -5.51
CA ALA A 138 14.13 -10.34 -6.03
C ALA A 138 14.26 -11.81 -5.62
N LYS A 139 13.66 -12.20 -4.48
CA LYS A 139 13.71 -13.57 -3.96
C LYS A 139 12.40 -14.35 -4.17
N MET A 140 11.41 -13.75 -4.82
CA MET A 140 10.14 -14.40 -5.10
C MET A 140 10.24 -15.27 -6.35
N PRO A 141 9.39 -16.32 -6.47
CA PRO A 141 9.26 -17.06 -7.72
C PRO A 141 8.87 -16.13 -8.86
N LYS A 142 9.37 -16.38 -10.08
CA LYS A 142 9.02 -15.57 -11.26
C LYS A 142 7.51 -15.56 -11.53
N GLN A 143 6.82 -16.63 -11.17
CA GLN A 143 5.38 -16.77 -11.28
C GLN A 143 4.83 -17.29 -9.95
N PHE A 144 3.71 -16.73 -9.52
CA PHE A 144 3.00 -17.18 -8.32
C PHE A 144 1.53 -16.77 -8.40
N SER A 145 0.67 -17.46 -7.65
CA SER A 145 -0.74 -17.11 -7.55
C SER A 145 -0.97 -16.11 -6.41
N ALA A 146 -1.86 -15.15 -6.65
CA ALA A 146 -2.29 -14.18 -5.65
C ALA A 146 -3.81 -14.01 -5.66
N GLN A 147 -4.35 -13.45 -4.57
CA GLN A 147 -5.77 -13.08 -4.52
C GLN A 147 -5.95 -11.65 -5.00
N ALA A 148 -6.88 -11.45 -5.91
CA ALA A 148 -7.24 -10.13 -6.42
C ALA A 148 -8.69 -9.78 -6.05
N SER A 149 -8.92 -8.52 -5.77
CA SER A 149 -10.24 -7.92 -5.65
C SER A 149 -10.13 -6.44 -5.98
N HIS A 150 -10.20 -6.10 -7.25
CA HIS A 150 -10.07 -4.72 -7.70
C HIS A 150 -10.90 -4.45 -8.95
N GLN A 151 -11.06 -3.17 -9.28
CA GLN A 151 -11.80 -2.69 -10.46
C GLN A 151 -10.96 -1.68 -11.28
N GLN A 152 -9.88 -1.18 -10.70
CA GLN A 152 -8.86 -0.36 -11.33
C GLN A 152 -7.51 -1.07 -11.28
#